data_799eca3cb2baf8a2f19e79a9659dfb38
#
_entry.id   799eca3cb2baf8a2f19e79a9659dfb38
#
_cell.length_a   1.000
_cell.length_b   1.000
_cell.length_c   1.000
_cell.angle_alpha   90.00
_cell.angle_beta   90.00
_cell.angle_gamma   90.00
#
_symmetry.space_group_name_H-M   'P 1'
#
loop_
_entity.id
_entity.type
_entity.pdbx_description
1 polymer ?
#
loop_
_entity_poly.entity_id
_entity_poly.type
_entity_poly.pdbx_seq_one_letter_code
_entity_poly.pdbx_strand_id
1 'polypeptide(L)'
;DKVDLVLPPWGSNANFAVAPLANRFQYPFLAPTALSRRLAEMKLPYFFLLLQQPKAMCDALVDMLKANGAKSIACVYVDDLFGLENYAALKVALQGSGISLVQETSYPGGVKDLGPTLRSIKDKNPDAFVGFTYPPDTILASRQSKEIGFNPKFFYASVGTAFPLYKNVMTPAGAEGVLGMGSWNSKTSPGAKAYFDAHVAGAKKEPDRWASGACWAGLEILTAAVKAQGLDRKAIRDYVANTTHKTIIGDIKFAGSENVGTPGTVGQWQNGEFEVVWPQTVATAKLNPAKPAWK
;
A
#
# COMPACT_ATOMS: atom_id res chain seq x y z
N ASP A 1 24.71 14.15 -16.57
CA ASP A 1 24.09 13.26 -17.57
C ASP A 1 22.90 13.96 -18.21
N LYS A 2 22.75 13.83 -19.52
CA LYS A 2 21.60 14.37 -20.25
C LYS A 2 20.55 13.28 -20.33
N VAL A 3 19.71 13.15 -19.26
CA VAL A 3 18.58 12.23 -19.25
C VAL A 3 17.30 12.95 -19.62
N ASP A 4 16.42 12.32 -20.38
CA ASP A 4 15.14 12.91 -20.79
C ASP A 4 14.09 12.78 -19.69
N LEU A 5 14.04 11.63 -19.02
CA LEU A 5 13.05 11.26 -18.01
C LEU A 5 13.73 10.68 -16.77
N VAL A 6 13.05 10.73 -15.63
CA VAL A 6 13.51 10.17 -14.36
C VAL A 6 12.42 9.31 -13.73
N LEU A 7 12.84 8.26 -13.02
CA LEU A 7 11.94 7.43 -12.22
C LEU A 7 12.17 7.72 -10.73
N PRO A 8 11.09 7.75 -9.94
CA PRO A 8 11.17 8.01 -8.51
C PRO A 8 11.83 6.88 -7.71
N PRO A 9 12.46 7.21 -6.56
CA PRO A 9 12.94 6.21 -5.62
C PRO A 9 11.78 5.54 -4.87
N TRP A 10 12.11 4.48 -4.14
CA TRP A 10 11.17 3.82 -3.23
C TRP A 10 10.92 4.64 -1.96
N GLY A 11 9.64 4.68 -1.53
CA GLY A 11 9.22 5.10 -0.20
C GLY A 11 9.08 6.61 0.01
N SER A 12 8.36 6.98 1.07
CA SER A 12 7.99 8.37 1.34
C SER A 12 9.20 9.26 1.66
N ASN A 13 10.14 8.77 2.49
CA ASN A 13 11.32 9.55 2.90
C ASN A 13 12.20 9.95 1.70
N ALA A 14 12.50 8.98 0.82
CA ALA A 14 13.35 9.25 -0.35
C ALA A 14 12.65 10.16 -1.35
N ASN A 15 11.35 9.98 -1.58
CA ASN A 15 10.58 10.90 -2.43
C ASN A 15 10.50 12.30 -1.84
N PHE A 16 10.38 12.44 -0.51
CA PHE A 16 10.39 13.75 0.15
C PHE A 16 11.70 14.51 -0.10
N ALA A 17 12.83 13.83 -0.10
CA ALA A 17 14.14 14.42 -0.36
C ALA A 17 14.34 14.80 -1.85
N VAL A 18 13.84 13.96 -2.78
CA VAL A 18 14.18 14.08 -4.22
C VAL A 18 13.14 14.86 -5.02
N ALA A 19 11.86 14.87 -4.63
CA ALA A 19 10.80 15.53 -5.38
C ALA A 19 11.04 17.04 -5.62
N PRO A 20 11.57 17.84 -4.66
CA PRO A 20 11.91 19.23 -4.90
C PRO A 20 12.97 19.42 -5.99
N LEU A 21 13.93 18.50 -6.08
CA LEU A 21 14.98 18.55 -7.12
C LEU A 21 14.39 18.22 -8.49
N ALA A 22 13.58 17.16 -8.59
CA ALA A 22 12.90 16.81 -9.83
C ALA A 22 12.02 17.98 -10.31
N ASN A 23 11.27 18.61 -9.41
CA ASN A 23 10.46 19.78 -9.72
C ASN A 23 11.31 20.99 -10.17
N ARG A 24 12.43 21.29 -9.48
CA ARG A 24 13.37 22.36 -9.85
C ARG A 24 13.89 22.20 -11.27
N PHE A 25 14.18 20.97 -11.67
CA PHE A 25 14.69 20.64 -13.01
C PHE A 25 13.57 20.27 -14.01
N GLN A 26 12.31 20.47 -13.61
CA GLN A 26 11.11 20.25 -14.43
C GLN A 26 11.00 18.83 -15.00
N TYR A 27 11.39 17.83 -14.23
CA TYR A 27 11.13 16.43 -14.58
C TYR A 27 9.74 16.00 -14.10
N PRO A 28 8.84 15.53 -14.99
CA PRO A 28 7.63 14.82 -14.55
C PRO A 28 8.01 13.63 -13.68
N PHE A 29 7.53 13.62 -12.43
CA PHE A 29 7.99 12.71 -11.38
C PHE A 29 6.81 11.96 -10.79
N LEU A 30 6.56 10.75 -11.34
CA LEU A 30 5.40 9.93 -11.03
C LEU A 30 5.76 8.91 -9.94
N ALA A 31 5.51 9.23 -8.68
CA ALA A 31 5.91 8.45 -7.50
C ALA A 31 4.95 7.26 -7.23
N PRO A 32 5.36 6.02 -7.50
CA PRO A 32 4.49 4.85 -7.41
C PRO A 32 4.42 4.23 -6.01
N THR A 33 5.31 4.60 -5.09
CA THR A 33 5.45 3.93 -3.78
C THR A 33 5.53 4.89 -2.61
N ALA A 34 5.00 6.10 -2.76
CA ALA A 34 5.00 7.12 -1.71
C ALA A 34 3.60 7.32 -1.13
N LEU A 35 3.49 7.23 0.18
CA LEU A 35 2.26 7.43 0.96
C LEU A 35 2.55 8.43 2.09
N SER A 36 2.35 9.70 1.81
CA SER A 36 2.47 10.76 2.81
C SER A 36 1.75 12.01 2.36
N ARG A 37 0.88 12.53 3.21
CA ARG A 37 0.19 13.79 3.01
C ARG A 37 1.17 14.96 2.82
N ARG A 38 2.30 14.96 3.54
CA ARG A 38 3.33 16.01 3.42
C ARG A 38 3.91 16.11 2.01
N LEU A 39 3.95 15.01 1.28
CA LEU A 39 4.38 15.03 -0.12
C LEU A 39 3.39 15.80 -1.01
N ALA A 40 2.11 15.59 -0.82
CA ALA A 40 1.06 16.35 -1.53
C ALA A 40 1.06 17.84 -1.13
N GLU A 41 1.28 18.15 0.15
CA GLU A 41 1.33 19.50 0.69
C GLU A 41 2.51 20.33 0.17
N MET A 42 3.54 19.70 -0.42
CA MET A 42 4.61 20.43 -1.12
C MET A 42 4.09 21.20 -2.34
N LYS A 43 2.94 20.82 -2.91
CA LYS A 43 2.31 21.46 -4.08
C LYS A 43 3.26 21.63 -5.26
N LEU A 44 4.10 20.63 -5.52
CA LEU A 44 5.09 20.63 -6.59
C LEU A 44 4.41 20.29 -7.93
N PRO A 45 4.39 21.19 -8.93
CA PRO A 45 3.62 20.99 -10.16
C PRO A 45 4.12 19.84 -11.06
N TYR A 46 5.34 19.35 -10.88
CA TYR A 46 5.90 18.23 -11.63
C TYR A 46 5.89 16.91 -10.85
N PHE A 47 5.26 16.87 -9.67
CA PHE A 47 5.23 15.71 -8.79
C PHE A 47 3.83 15.09 -8.71
N PHE A 48 3.74 13.78 -8.91
CA PHE A 48 2.49 13.02 -8.96
C PHE A 48 2.58 11.75 -8.11
N LEU A 49 1.65 11.56 -7.21
CA LEU A 49 1.54 10.42 -6.31
C LEU A 49 0.54 9.41 -6.90
N LEU A 50 1.02 8.24 -7.33
CA LEU A 50 0.17 7.26 -8.01
C LEU A 50 -0.71 6.47 -7.03
N LEU A 51 -0.20 6.19 -5.82
CA LEU A 51 -0.98 5.51 -4.79
C LEU A 51 -1.98 6.46 -4.12
N GLN A 52 -3.07 5.88 -3.65
CA GLN A 52 -4.00 6.57 -2.76
C GLN A 52 -3.28 6.97 -1.48
N GLN A 53 -3.55 8.17 -0.99
CA GLN A 53 -2.87 8.70 0.18
C GLN A 53 -3.39 8.08 1.49
N PRO A 54 -2.68 8.24 2.61
CA PRO A 54 -2.99 7.58 3.87
C PRO A 54 -4.44 7.67 4.31
N LYS A 55 -5.09 8.82 4.06
CA LYS A 55 -6.51 9.00 4.39
C LYS A 55 -7.40 7.97 3.70
N ALA A 56 -7.31 7.85 2.38
CA ALA A 56 -8.17 6.94 1.62
C ALA A 56 -7.90 5.47 2.00
N MET A 57 -6.62 5.13 2.26
CA MET A 57 -6.24 3.78 2.67
C MET A 57 -6.78 3.42 4.05
N CYS A 58 -6.67 4.35 5.02
CA CYS A 58 -7.17 4.14 6.38
C CYS A 58 -8.70 4.17 6.46
N ASP A 59 -9.36 5.05 5.68
CA ASP A 59 -10.82 5.05 5.57
C ASP A 59 -11.32 3.67 5.08
N ALA A 60 -10.74 3.14 4.00
CA ALA A 60 -11.11 1.81 3.48
C ALA A 60 -10.86 0.69 4.51
N LEU A 61 -9.75 0.73 5.23
CA LEU A 61 -9.44 -0.25 6.28
C LEU A 61 -10.46 -0.18 7.42
N VAL A 62 -10.75 1.01 7.93
CA VAL A 62 -11.69 1.21 9.05
C VAL A 62 -13.11 0.86 8.64
N ASP A 63 -13.54 1.22 7.42
CA ASP A 63 -14.85 0.84 6.87
C ASP A 63 -14.99 -0.68 6.76
N MET A 64 -13.96 -1.36 6.26
CA MET A 64 -13.93 -2.83 6.21
C MET A 64 -14.04 -3.44 7.60
N LEU A 65 -13.24 -2.98 8.56
CA LEU A 65 -13.24 -3.50 9.94
C LEU A 65 -14.60 -3.28 10.60
N LYS A 66 -15.17 -2.08 10.45
CA LYS A 66 -16.50 -1.73 10.99
C LYS A 66 -17.60 -2.59 10.38
N ALA A 67 -17.63 -2.74 9.07
CA ALA A 67 -18.61 -3.56 8.35
C ALA A 67 -18.55 -5.04 8.76
N ASN A 68 -17.42 -5.52 9.28
CA ASN A 68 -17.20 -6.89 9.71
C ASN A 68 -17.15 -7.05 11.24
N GLY A 69 -17.65 -6.05 11.98
CA GLY A 69 -17.97 -6.12 13.39
C GLY A 69 -16.77 -5.97 14.34
N ALA A 70 -15.63 -5.44 13.88
CA ALA A 70 -14.53 -5.09 14.77
C ALA A 70 -14.95 -3.95 15.72
N LYS A 71 -14.56 -4.05 16.99
CA LYS A 71 -14.83 -3.07 18.05
C LYS A 71 -13.56 -2.48 18.63
N SER A 72 -12.44 -3.16 18.46
CA SER A 72 -11.15 -2.75 19.03
C SER A 72 -10.00 -3.06 18.07
N ILE A 73 -9.03 -2.15 18.04
CA ILE A 73 -7.79 -2.34 17.31
C ILE A 73 -6.58 -1.99 18.18
N ALA A 74 -5.45 -2.64 17.91
CA ALA A 74 -4.14 -2.18 18.34
C ALA A 74 -3.27 -1.86 17.12
N CYS A 75 -2.47 -0.80 17.20
CA CYS A 75 -1.66 -0.34 16.09
C CYS A 75 -0.18 -0.31 16.45
N VAL A 76 0.67 -0.84 15.55
CA VAL A 76 2.12 -0.61 15.57
C VAL A 76 2.54 0.09 14.28
N TYR A 77 3.54 0.95 14.35
CA TYR A 77 4.01 1.65 13.15
C TYR A 77 5.49 1.99 13.23
N VAL A 78 6.16 1.92 12.08
CA VAL A 78 7.56 2.35 12.00
C VAL A 78 7.66 3.85 12.26
N ASP A 79 8.68 4.26 13.02
CA ASP A 79 8.90 5.67 13.37
C ASP A 79 9.64 6.41 12.23
N ASP A 80 8.91 6.58 11.13
CA ASP A 80 9.34 7.37 9.97
C ASP A 80 8.15 8.06 9.30
N LEU A 81 8.40 8.81 8.23
CA LEU A 81 7.36 9.58 7.54
C LEU A 81 6.19 8.69 7.09
N PHE A 82 6.45 7.46 6.61
CA PHE A 82 5.40 6.54 6.20
C PHE A 82 4.55 6.07 7.39
N GLY A 83 5.19 5.58 8.45
CA GLY A 83 4.47 5.04 9.62
C GLY A 83 3.68 6.11 10.36
N LEU A 84 4.30 7.26 10.62
CA LEU A 84 3.69 8.40 11.32
C LEU A 84 2.45 8.95 10.59
N GLU A 85 2.53 9.12 9.26
CA GLU A 85 1.43 9.66 8.46
C GLU A 85 0.25 8.69 8.35
N ASN A 86 0.53 7.39 8.18
CA ASN A 86 -0.52 6.38 8.14
C ASN A 86 -1.18 6.20 9.51
N TYR A 87 -0.41 6.23 10.60
CA TYR A 87 -0.97 6.21 11.95
C TYR A 87 -1.84 7.45 12.23
N ALA A 88 -1.39 8.64 11.85
CA ALA A 88 -2.18 9.86 11.99
C ALA A 88 -3.51 9.77 11.21
N ALA A 89 -3.47 9.25 9.97
CA ALA A 89 -4.66 9.03 9.16
C ALA A 89 -5.61 7.99 9.78
N LEU A 90 -5.06 6.90 10.35
CA LEU A 90 -5.84 5.89 11.06
C LEU A 90 -6.60 6.49 12.25
N LYS A 91 -5.96 7.36 13.05
CA LYS A 91 -6.64 8.03 14.16
C LYS A 91 -7.81 8.88 13.69
N VAL A 92 -7.66 9.56 12.56
CA VAL A 92 -8.77 10.35 11.97
C VAL A 92 -9.90 9.42 11.48
N ALA A 93 -9.58 8.35 10.78
CA ALA A 93 -10.56 7.38 10.27
C ALA A 93 -11.35 6.68 11.41
N LEU A 94 -10.72 6.49 12.56
CA LEU A 94 -11.36 5.90 13.74
C LEU A 94 -12.39 6.83 14.41
N GLN A 95 -12.31 8.14 14.20
CA GLN A 95 -13.27 9.09 14.80
C GLN A 95 -14.69 8.80 14.32
N GLY A 96 -15.60 8.56 15.26
CA GLY A 96 -17.00 8.23 14.97
C GLY A 96 -17.23 6.83 14.35
N SER A 97 -16.20 6.01 14.19
CA SER A 97 -16.34 4.64 13.66
C SER A 97 -16.99 3.66 14.63
N GLY A 98 -16.90 3.91 15.94
CA GLY A 98 -17.27 2.98 17.00
C GLY A 98 -16.21 1.89 17.29
N ILE A 99 -15.00 2.03 16.72
CA ILE A 99 -13.86 1.15 16.97
C ILE A 99 -12.88 1.85 17.91
N SER A 100 -12.52 1.19 19.01
CA SER A 100 -11.57 1.72 20.00
C SER A 100 -10.12 1.37 19.63
N LEU A 101 -9.22 2.34 19.72
CA LEU A 101 -7.78 2.11 19.66
C LEU A 101 -7.29 1.76 21.09
N VAL A 102 -7.04 0.47 21.35
CA VAL A 102 -6.70 -0.02 22.70
C VAL A 102 -5.21 0.04 23.01
N GLN A 103 -4.36 0.09 21.98
CA GLN A 103 -2.92 0.32 22.12
C GLN A 103 -2.33 0.88 20.84
N GLU A 104 -1.35 1.75 21.00
CA GLU A 104 -0.52 2.27 19.92
C GLU A 104 0.95 2.27 20.32
N THR A 105 1.84 1.91 19.41
CA THR A 105 3.28 1.86 19.67
C THR A 105 4.05 2.12 18.40
N SER A 106 4.96 3.10 18.40
CA SER A 106 5.96 3.25 17.35
C SER A 106 7.17 2.34 17.62
N TYR A 107 7.90 2.01 16.57
CA TYR A 107 9.18 1.29 16.68
C TYR A 107 10.20 1.84 15.66
N PRO A 108 11.50 1.82 15.97
CA PRO A 108 12.54 2.32 15.08
C PRO A 108 12.72 1.41 13.86
N GLY A 109 13.03 1.99 12.71
CA GLY A 109 13.38 1.21 11.50
C GLY A 109 14.49 0.21 11.76
N GLY A 110 14.39 -0.99 11.19
CA GLY A 110 15.36 -2.06 11.39
C GLY A 110 15.26 -2.78 12.73
N VAL A 111 14.14 -2.66 13.45
CA VAL A 111 13.83 -3.38 14.69
C VAL A 111 14.11 -4.89 14.54
N LYS A 112 14.62 -5.52 15.58
CA LYS A 112 14.94 -6.96 15.59
C LYS A 112 14.00 -7.77 16.47
N ASP A 113 13.25 -7.12 17.35
CA ASP A 113 12.31 -7.77 18.27
C ASP A 113 11.10 -6.87 18.53
N LEU A 114 9.91 -7.36 18.16
CA LEU A 114 8.60 -6.78 18.47
C LEU A 114 7.85 -7.59 19.54
N GLY A 115 8.43 -8.67 20.02
CA GLY A 115 7.81 -9.60 20.97
C GLY A 115 7.25 -8.94 22.23
N PRO A 116 7.97 -8.05 22.92
CA PRO A 116 7.44 -7.32 24.07
C PRO A 116 6.18 -6.51 23.74
N THR A 117 6.20 -5.77 22.63
CA THR A 117 5.05 -4.99 22.15
C THR A 117 3.87 -5.89 21.78
N LEU A 118 4.11 -6.97 21.06
CA LEU A 118 3.07 -7.91 20.64
C LEU A 118 2.44 -8.66 21.84
N ARG A 119 3.22 -8.99 22.88
CA ARG A 119 2.68 -9.56 24.14
C ARG A 119 1.76 -8.56 24.83
N SER A 120 2.19 -7.31 24.97
CA SER A 120 1.36 -6.24 25.56
C SER A 120 0.05 -6.04 24.76
N ILE A 121 0.11 -6.10 23.44
CA ILE A 121 -1.08 -6.02 22.58
C ILE A 121 -1.98 -7.24 22.78
N LYS A 122 -1.40 -8.44 22.83
CA LYS A 122 -2.15 -9.69 23.06
C LYS A 122 -2.95 -9.64 24.34
N ASP A 123 -2.39 -9.08 25.43
CA ASP A 123 -3.07 -8.93 26.72
C ASP A 123 -4.29 -7.99 26.66
N LYS A 124 -4.33 -7.06 25.67
CA LYS A 124 -5.51 -6.21 25.41
C LYS A 124 -6.59 -6.90 24.59
N ASN A 125 -6.28 -8.05 24.00
CA ASN A 125 -7.18 -8.88 23.20
C ASN A 125 -7.96 -8.08 22.12
N PRO A 126 -7.31 -7.31 21.25
CA PRO A 126 -7.99 -6.54 20.22
C PRO A 126 -8.63 -7.44 19.15
N ASP A 127 -9.75 -6.98 18.56
CA ASP A 127 -10.34 -7.65 17.38
C ASP A 127 -9.41 -7.58 16.16
N ALA A 128 -8.65 -6.49 16.04
CA ALA A 128 -7.73 -6.30 14.94
C ALA A 128 -6.34 -5.84 15.40
N PHE A 129 -5.32 -6.41 14.77
CA PHE A 129 -3.97 -5.87 14.74
C PHE A 129 -3.78 -5.06 13.46
N VAL A 130 -3.26 -3.85 13.57
CA VAL A 130 -2.92 -2.97 12.44
C VAL A 130 -1.44 -2.61 12.53
N GLY A 131 -0.66 -3.04 11.53
CA GLY A 131 0.77 -2.75 11.42
C GLY A 131 1.06 -1.87 10.20
N PHE A 132 1.58 -0.66 10.40
CA PHE A 132 2.20 0.11 9.31
C PHE A 132 3.69 -0.23 9.27
N THR A 133 3.98 -1.29 8.52
CA THR A 133 5.25 -2.02 8.53
C THR A 133 5.81 -2.16 7.11
N TYR A 134 7.13 -2.23 7.01
CA TYR A 134 7.82 -2.63 5.78
C TYR A 134 7.96 -4.16 5.69
N PRO A 135 8.32 -4.74 4.52
CA PRO A 135 8.36 -6.19 4.35
C PRO A 135 9.15 -6.96 5.41
N PRO A 136 10.36 -6.54 5.85
CA PRO A 136 11.08 -7.25 6.92
C PRO A 136 10.32 -7.23 8.25
N ASP A 137 9.77 -6.08 8.63
CA ASP A 137 9.06 -5.88 9.89
C ASP A 137 7.70 -6.59 9.90
N THR A 138 7.04 -6.66 8.75
CA THR A 138 5.81 -7.44 8.54
C THR A 138 6.04 -8.92 8.83
N ILE A 139 7.12 -9.48 8.30
CA ILE A 139 7.51 -10.88 8.54
C ILE A 139 7.85 -11.09 10.01
N LEU A 140 8.62 -10.17 10.62
CA LEU A 140 8.99 -10.22 12.02
C LEU A 140 7.74 -10.22 12.91
N ALA A 141 6.83 -9.26 12.73
CA ALA A 141 5.59 -9.15 13.49
C ALA A 141 4.73 -10.41 13.35
N SER A 142 4.61 -10.97 12.15
CA SER A 142 3.81 -12.16 11.89
C SER A 142 4.41 -13.40 12.56
N ARG A 143 5.73 -13.61 12.45
CA ARG A 143 6.43 -14.73 13.10
C ARG A 143 6.32 -14.66 14.61
N GLN A 144 6.60 -13.51 15.20
CA GLN A 144 6.53 -13.34 16.65
C GLN A 144 5.10 -13.41 17.17
N SER A 145 4.10 -12.95 16.41
CA SER A 145 2.69 -13.16 16.75
C SER A 145 2.33 -14.64 16.79
N LYS A 146 2.79 -15.43 15.80
CA LYS A 146 2.64 -16.89 15.80
C LYS A 146 3.30 -17.53 17.01
N GLU A 147 4.56 -17.19 17.31
CA GLU A 147 5.35 -17.73 18.42
C GLU A 147 4.66 -17.53 19.77
N ILE A 148 4.08 -16.36 20.01
CA ILE A 148 3.39 -16.04 21.26
C ILE A 148 1.90 -16.43 21.27
N GLY A 149 1.39 -16.99 20.16
CA GLY A 149 -0.03 -17.33 20.01
C GLY A 149 -0.95 -16.10 19.98
N PHE A 150 -0.50 -14.97 19.46
CA PHE A 150 -1.34 -13.79 19.21
C PHE A 150 -2.04 -13.94 17.87
N ASN A 151 -3.36 -14.17 17.89
CA ASN A 151 -4.16 -14.44 16.70
C ASN A 151 -5.47 -13.62 16.69
N PRO A 152 -5.41 -12.31 16.46
CA PRO A 152 -6.61 -11.49 16.37
C PRO A 152 -7.48 -11.89 15.16
N LYS A 153 -8.77 -11.57 15.22
CA LYS A 153 -9.72 -11.83 14.12
C LYS A 153 -9.25 -11.24 12.80
N PHE A 154 -8.70 -10.02 12.84
CA PHE A 154 -8.11 -9.34 11.69
C PHE A 154 -6.65 -9.04 11.97
N PHE A 155 -5.76 -9.55 11.12
CA PHE A 155 -4.34 -9.24 11.17
C PHE A 155 -3.96 -8.49 9.90
N TYR A 156 -3.81 -7.17 10.01
CA TYR A 156 -3.42 -6.29 8.91
C TYR A 156 -1.98 -5.80 9.13
N ALA A 157 -1.08 -6.10 8.19
CA ALA A 157 0.30 -5.64 8.27
C ALA A 157 0.75 -5.02 6.93
N SER A 158 0.11 -3.94 6.62
CA SER A 158 0.25 -3.01 5.48
C SER A 158 0.99 -3.54 4.23
N VAL A 159 2.14 -2.92 3.89
CA VAL A 159 2.83 -3.12 2.61
C VAL A 159 3.42 -4.52 2.46
N GLY A 160 4.06 -5.02 3.50
CA GLY A 160 4.86 -6.25 3.41
C GLY A 160 4.07 -7.51 3.11
N THR A 161 2.78 -7.53 3.44
CA THR A 161 1.91 -8.68 3.18
C THR A 161 1.64 -8.90 1.70
N ALA A 162 1.62 -7.84 0.88
CA ALA A 162 1.33 -7.92 -0.55
C ALA A 162 2.48 -8.50 -1.40
N PHE A 163 3.60 -8.85 -0.78
CA PHE A 163 4.75 -9.42 -1.47
C PHE A 163 4.71 -10.95 -1.47
N PRO A 164 5.03 -11.63 -2.60
CA PRO A 164 5.12 -13.09 -2.65
C PRO A 164 6.08 -13.67 -1.61
N LEU A 165 7.12 -12.91 -1.22
CA LEU A 165 8.03 -13.27 -0.13
C LEU A 165 7.29 -13.57 1.18
N TYR A 166 6.21 -12.83 1.48
CA TYR A 166 5.41 -13.06 2.68
C TYR A 166 4.82 -14.48 2.69
N LYS A 167 4.13 -14.85 1.61
CA LYS A 167 3.58 -16.21 1.42
C LYS A 167 4.67 -17.28 1.48
N ASN A 168 5.83 -17.02 0.87
CA ASN A 168 6.92 -17.99 0.84
C ASN A 168 7.52 -18.23 2.24
N VAL A 169 7.63 -17.17 3.06
CA VAL A 169 8.20 -17.25 4.41
C VAL A 169 7.20 -17.75 5.44
N MET A 170 5.95 -17.29 5.37
CA MET A 170 4.90 -17.68 6.32
C MET A 170 4.21 -18.99 5.94
N THR A 171 4.51 -19.55 4.78
CA THR A 171 3.79 -20.61 4.07
C THR A 171 2.39 -20.16 3.60
N PRO A 172 1.79 -20.79 2.59
CA PRO A 172 0.42 -20.45 2.17
C PRO A 172 -0.60 -20.57 3.32
N ALA A 173 -0.48 -21.61 4.14
CA ALA A 173 -1.37 -21.81 5.29
C ALA A 173 -1.15 -20.76 6.40
N GLY A 174 0.08 -20.31 6.61
CA GLY A 174 0.39 -19.25 7.58
C GLY A 174 0.06 -17.84 7.08
N ALA A 175 -0.05 -17.64 5.77
CA ALA A 175 -0.50 -16.38 5.19
C ALA A 175 -2.03 -16.28 5.13
N GLU A 176 -2.77 -17.39 5.18
CA GLU A 176 -4.22 -17.43 4.99
C GLU A 176 -4.96 -16.45 5.89
N GLY A 177 -5.81 -15.63 5.30
CA GLY A 177 -6.62 -14.63 5.99
C GLY A 177 -5.87 -13.35 6.42
N VAL A 178 -4.55 -13.29 6.25
CA VAL A 178 -3.77 -12.09 6.58
C VAL A 178 -4.07 -10.96 5.60
N LEU A 179 -4.28 -9.76 6.15
CA LEU A 179 -4.66 -8.55 5.42
C LEU A 179 -3.47 -7.63 5.18
N GLY A 180 -3.56 -6.80 4.16
CA GLY A 180 -2.57 -5.76 3.88
C GLY A 180 -3.00 -4.74 2.84
N MET A 181 -2.09 -3.83 2.51
CA MET A 181 -2.26 -2.93 1.38
C MET A 181 -2.12 -3.73 0.08
N GLY A 182 -3.21 -3.84 -0.68
CA GLY A 182 -3.19 -4.48 -1.97
C GLY A 182 -4.04 -3.71 -2.95
N SER A 183 -3.46 -3.32 -4.09
CA SER A 183 -4.14 -2.48 -5.05
C SER A 183 -4.52 -3.21 -6.33
N TRP A 184 -3.97 -4.40 -6.56
CA TRP A 184 -4.20 -5.14 -7.80
C TRP A 184 -3.83 -6.63 -7.65
N ASN A 185 -4.33 -7.44 -8.58
CA ASN A 185 -3.83 -8.79 -8.89
C ASN A 185 -4.15 -9.13 -10.37
N SER A 186 -3.84 -10.33 -10.82
CA SER A 186 -4.08 -10.75 -12.22
C SER A 186 -5.55 -10.78 -12.64
N LYS A 187 -6.49 -10.65 -11.70
CA LYS A 187 -7.95 -10.67 -11.96
C LYS A 187 -8.55 -9.26 -12.09
N THR A 188 -7.79 -8.21 -11.74
CA THR A 188 -8.29 -6.83 -11.69
C THR A 188 -8.68 -6.30 -13.07
N SER A 189 -7.93 -6.67 -14.11
CA SER A 189 -8.21 -6.32 -15.50
C SER A 189 -7.47 -7.25 -16.48
N PRO A 190 -7.87 -7.29 -17.77
CA PRO A 190 -7.09 -8.01 -18.78
C PRO A 190 -5.64 -7.53 -18.89
N GLY A 191 -5.39 -6.22 -18.74
CA GLY A 191 -4.05 -5.63 -18.73
C GLY A 191 -3.24 -6.08 -17.52
N ALA A 192 -3.85 -6.18 -16.34
CA ALA A 192 -3.21 -6.69 -15.14
C ALA A 192 -2.80 -8.16 -15.29
N LYS A 193 -3.65 -8.98 -15.93
CA LYS A 193 -3.29 -10.37 -16.25
C LYS A 193 -2.12 -10.45 -17.21
N ALA A 194 -2.14 -9.68 -18.28
CA ALA A 194 -1.06 -9.64 -19.27
C ALA A 194 0.28 -9.21 -18.64
N TYR A 195 0.26 -8.19 -17.79
CA TYR A 195 1.44 -7.76 -17.02
C TYR A 195 1.94 -8.87 -16.10
N PHE A 196 1.05 -9.52 -15.35
CA PHE A 196 1.39 -10.61 -14.44
C PHE A 196 2.10 -11.75 -15.18
N ASP A 197 1.50 -12.22 -16.28
CA ASP A 197 2.03 -13.32 -17.09
C ASP A 197 3.41 -12.96 -17.70
N ALA A 198 3.55 -11.74 -18.22
CA ALA A 198 4.82 -11.24 -18.77
C ALA A 198 5.91 -11.12 -17.69
N HIS A 199 5.55 -10.65 -16.49
CA HIS A 199 6.48 -10.56 -15.36
C HIS A 199 6.96 -11.95 -14.94
N VAL A 200 6.05 -12.93 -14.81
CA VAL A 200 6.40 -14.32 -14.47
C VAL A 200 7.27 -14.93 -15.57
N ALA A 201 6.95 -14.72 -16.83
CA ALA A 201 7.74 -15.22 -17.96
C ALA A 201 9.17 -14.65 -17.97
N GLY A 202 9.33 -13.36 -17.71
CA GLY A 202 10.62 -12.68 -17.70
C GLY A 202 11.42 -12.88 -16.41
N ALA A 203 10.83 -12.59 -15.27
CA ALA A 203 11.51 -12.57 -13.97
C ALA A 203 11.53 -13.94 -13.25
N LYS A 204 10.80 -14.95 -13.76
CA LYS A 204 10.65 -16.30 -13.17
C LYS A 204 10.11 -16.28 -11.72
N LYS A 205 9.38 -15.25 -11.36
CA LYS A 205 8.72 -15.06 -10.06
C LYS A 205 7.49 -14.17 -10.22
N GLU A 206 6.56 -14.30 -9.29
CA GLU A 206 5.38 -13.44 -9.25
C GLU A 206 5.74 -11.98 -8.92
N PRO A 207 5.07 -10.99 -9.53
CA PRO A 207 5.15 -9.61 -9.08
C PRO A 207 4.46 -9.46 -7.72
N ASP A 208 4.87 -8.47 -6.92
CA ASP A 208 4.10 -8.11 -5.72
C ASP A 208 2.74 -7.51 -6.10
N ARG A 209 1.79 -7.51 -5.16
CA ARG A 209 0.41 -7.04 -5.38
C ARG A 209 0.20 -5.59 -4.96
N TRP A 210 1.28 -4.82 -4.82
CA TRP A 210 1.25 -3.42 -4.43
C TRP A 210 2.15 -2.56 -5.31
N ALA A 211 3.46 -2.59 -5.12
CA ALA A 211 4.41 -1.67 -5.73
C ALA A 211 4.62 -1.92 -7.22
N SER A 212 4.74 -3.18 -7.64
CA SER A 212 5.03 -3.52 -9.03
C SER A 212 3.94 -3.04 -9.99
N GLY A 213 2.66 -3.20 -9.60
CA GLY A 213 1.54 -2.68 -10.38
C GLY A 213 1.54 -1.15 -10.47
N ALA A 214 1.84 -0.46 -9.36
CA ALA A 214 1.94 1.00 -9.35
C ALA A 214 3.13 1.51 -10.18
N CYS A 215 4.29 0.82 -10.12
CA CYS A 215 5.43 1.14 -10.98
C CYS A 215 5.09 0.97 -12.47
N TRP A 216 4.42 -0.13 -12.81
CA TRP A 216 3.98 -0.36 -14.18
C TRP A 216 2.97 0.68 -14.64
N ALA A 217 1.99 1.03 -13.82
CA ALA A 217 1.04 2.10 -14.12
C ALA A 217 1.73 3.45 -14.38
N GLY A 218 2.78 3.77 -13.60
CA GLY A 218 3.60 4.95 -13.85
C GLY A 218 4.28 4.91 -15.23
N LEU A 219 4.76 3.75 -15.66
CA LEU A 219 5.34 3.56 -17.00
C LEU A 219 4.28 3.63 -18.11
N GLU A 220 3.07 3.09 -17.88
CA GLU A 220 1.94 3.22 -18.83
C GLU A 220 1.60 4.70 -19.05
N ILE A 221 1.46 5.48 -17.98
CA ILE A 221 1.17 6.91 -18.03
C ILE A 221 2.29 7.66 -18.75
N LEU A 222 3.55 7.43 -18.35
CA LEU A 222 4.69 8.13 -18.93
C LEU A 222 4.87 7.81 -20.42
N THR A 223 4.69 6.53 -20.79
CA THR A 223 4.75 6.09 -22.19
C THR A 223 3.64 6.73 -23.03
N ALA A 224 2.42 6.79 -22.52
CA ALA A 224 1.31 7.46 -23.19
C ALA A 224 1.57 8.96 -23.36
N ALA A 225 2.09 9.62 -22.32
CA ALA A 225 2.43 11.03 -22.35
C ALA A 225 3.53 11.33 -23.41
N VAL A 226 4.60 10.52 -23.44
CA VAL A 226 5.68 10.67 -24.44
C VAL A 226 5.17 10.43 -25.86
N LYS A 227 4.32 9.43 -26.08
CA LYS A 227 3.70 9.20 -27.39
C LYS A 227 2.84 10.37 -27.87
N ALA A 228 2.15 11.04 -26.95
CA ALA A 228 1.26 12.15 -27.26
C ALA A 228 1.99 13.49 -27.39
N GLN A 229 3.06 13.73 -26.64
CA GLN A 229 3.68 15.04 -26.44
C GLN A 229 5.18 15.12 -26.83
N GLY A 230 5.79 13.98 -27.25
CA GLY A 230 7.23 13.89 -27.41
C GLY A 230 7.96 13.98 -26.06
N LEU A 231 9.19 14.51 -26.06
CA LEU A 231 10.03 14.62 -24.86
C LEU A 231 9.99 16.01 -24.20
N ASP A 232 9.00 16.84 -24.54
CA ASP A 232 8.80 18.13 -23.88
C ASP A 232 8.26 17.89 -22.46
N ARG A 233 9.07 18.17 -21.46
CA ARG A 233 8.77 17.90 -20.04
C ARG A 233 7.54 18.64 -19.54
N LYS A 234 7.33 19.89 -20.01
CA LYS A 234 6.16 20.68 -19.62
C LYS A 234 4.89 20.10 -20.25
N ALA A 235 4.93 19.73 -21.51
CA ALA A 235 3.80 19.11 -22.20
C ALA A 235 3.47 17.74 -21.59
N ILE A 236 4.47 16.91 -21.25
CA ILE A 236 4.29 15.65 -20.52
C ILE A 236 3.61 15.92 -19.16
N ARG A 237 4.10 16.88 -18.38
CA ARG A 237 3.51 17.25 -17.09
C ARG A 237 2.05 17.67 -17.24
N ASP A 238 1.75 18.51 -18.22
CA ASP A 238 0.39 19.00 -18.47
C ASP A 238 -0.54 17.86 -18.91
N TYR A 239 -0.05 16.95 -19.75
CA TYR A 239 -0.78 15.74 -20.15
C TYR A 239 -1.08 14.85 -18.93
N VAL A 240 -0.09 14.58 -18.08
CA VAL A 240 -0.27 13.77 -16.87
C VAL A 240 -1.28 14.41 -15.93
N ALA A 241 -1.20 15.71 -15.70
CA ALA A 241 -2.07 16.42 -14.77
C ALA A 241 -3.54 16.48 -15.22
N ASN A 242 -3.80 16.57 -16.54
CA ASN A 242 -5.13 16.88 -17.06
C ASN A 242 -5.87 15.69 -17.72
N THR A 243 -5.22 14.52 -17.78
CA THR A 243 -5.81 13.32 -18.40
C THR A 243 -6.21 12.30 -17.33
N THR A 244 -7.28 11.55 -17.59
CA THR A 244 -7.57 10.31 -16.86
C THR A 244 -6.84 9.16 -17.55
N HIS A 245 -5.98 8.47 -16.80
CA HIS A 245 -5.10 7.42 -17.30
C HIS A 245 -5.65 6.04 -16.97
N LYS A 246 -6.00 5.26 -17.98
CA LYS A 246 -6.35 3.85 -17.80
C LYS A 246 -5.09 3.04 -17.55
N THR A 247 -5.02 2.37 -16.41
CA THR A 247 -3.85 1.59 -15.99
C THR A 247 -4.26 0.23 -15.45
N ILE A 248 -3.27 -0.65 -15.22
CA ILE A 248 -3.53 -1.97 -14.64
C ILE A 248 -4.06 -1.92 -13.20
N ILE A 249 -3.88 -0.80 -12.49
CA ILE A 249 -4.38 -0.61 -11.12
C ILE A 249 -5.66 0.24 -11.06
N GLY A 250 -6.28 0.50 -12.20
CA GLY A 250 -7.50 1.30 -12.35
C GLY A 250 -7.28 2.63 -13.06
N ASP A 251 -8.31 3.45 -13.10
CA ASP A 251 -8.29 4.76 -13.74
C ASP A 251 -7.64 5.79 -12.81
N ILE A 252 -6.42 6.21 -13.13
CA ILE A 252 -5.69 7.23 -12.37
C ILE A 252 -6.06 8.61 -12.89
N LYS A 253 -6.47 9.48 -11.98
CA LYS A 253 -6.74 10.89 -12.22
C LYS A 253 -6.11 11.72 -11.11
N PHE A 254 -5.45 12.81 -11.47
CA PHE A 254 -4.80 13.68 -10.49
C PHE A 254 -5.65 14.90 -10.14
N ALA A 255 -5.67 15.23 -8.84
CA ALA A 255 -6.08 16.54 -8.32
C ALA A 255 -4.85 17.15 -7.62
N GLY A 256 -4.21 18.12 -8.26
CA GLY A 256 -2.86 18.53 -7.89
C GLY A 256 -1.89 17.36 -8.08
N SER A 257 -1.17 16.99 -7.02
CA SER A 257 -0.25 15.84 -7.05
C SER A 257 -0.89 14.51 -6.64
N GLU A 258 -2.13 14.48 -6.14
CA GLU A 258 -2.75 13.28 -5.59
C GLU A 258 -3.59 12.53 -6.62
N ASN A 259 -3.46 11.21 -6.65
CA ASN A 259 -4.39 10.35 -7.37
C ASN A 259 -5.73 10.28 -6.62
N VAL A 260 -6.79 10.76 -7.29
CA VAL A 260 -8.19 10.73 -6.80
C VAL A 260 -9.08 9.78 -7.63
N GLY A 261 -8.50 9.11 -8.62
CA GLY A 261 -9.25 8.25 -9.56
C GLY A 261 -9.49 6.83 -9.05
N THR A 262 -8.64 6.34 -8.12
CA THR A 262 -8.76 4.99 -7.57
C THR A 262 -9.07 5.02 -6.07
N PRO A 263 -9.85 4.07 -5.52
CA PRO A 263 -10.17 4.02 -4.09
C PRO A 263 -8.98 3.51 -3.26
N GLY A 264 -9.00 3.77 -1.95
CA GLY A 264 -8.21 3.01 -0.99
C GLY A 264 -8.67 1.55 -1.00
N THR A 265 -7.73 0.61 -0.83
CA THR A 265 -8.02 -0.82 -0.96
C THR A 265 -7.42 -1.64 0.17
N VAL A 266 -8.06 -2.77 0.49
CA VAL A 266 -7.52 -3.80 1.38
C VAL A 266 -7.41 -5.09 0.60
N GLY A 267 -6.25 -5.74 0.71
CA GLY A 267 -6.00 -7.07 0.18
C GLY A 267 -5.97 -8.13 1.28
N GLN A 268 -6.16 -9.39 0.90
CA GLN A 268 -6.14 -10.55 1.79
C GLN A 268 -5.56 -11.78 1.09
N TRP A 269 -4.72 -12.51 1.78
CA TRP A 269 -4.31 -13.84 1.32
C TRP A 269 -5.45 -14.84 1.44
N GLN A 270 -5.81 -15.48 0.34
CA GLN A 270 -6.83 -16.52 0.26
C GLN A 270 -6.38 -17.63 -0.69
N ASN A 271 -6.26 -18.85 -0.20
CA ASN A 271 -5.85 -20.03 -1.00
C ASN A 271 -4.53 -19.80 -1.77
N GLY A 272 -3.58 -19.08 -1.17
CA GLY A 272 -2.28 -18.79 -1.76
C GLY A 272 -2.24 -17.63 -2.76
N GLU A 273 -3.37 -16.96 -3.01
CA GLU A 273 -3.48 -15.74 -3.82
C GLU A 273 -3.76 -14.51 -2.94
N PHE A 274 -3.20 -13.36 -3.31
CA PHE A 274 -3.49 -12.10 -2.64
C PHE A 274 -4.62 -11.39 -3.37
N GLU A 275 -5.82 -11.47 -2.82
CA GLU A 275 -7.03 -10.91 -3.40
C GLU A 275 -7.28 -9.49 -2.91
N VAL A 276 -7.82 -8.63 -3.76
CA VAL A 276 -8.42 -7.36 -3.33
C VAL A 276 -9.80 -7.68 -2.76
N VAL A 277 -10.03 -7.35 -1.48
CA VAL A 277 -11.28 -7.73 -0.78
C VAL A 277 -12.14 -6.54 -0.36
N TRP A 278 -11.61 -5.32 -0.45
CA TRP A 278 -12.32 -4.09 -0.12
C TRP A 278 -11.79 -2.89 -0.92
N PRO A 279 -12.65 -1.93 -1.32
CA PRO A 279 -14.11 -1.95 -1.28
C PRO A 279 -14.71 -2.95 -2.28
N GLN A 280 -15.97 -3.30 -2.10
CA GLN A 280 -16.67 -4.30 -2.94
C GLN A 280 -16.69 -3.93 -4.42
N THR A 281 -16.65 -2.64 -4.74
CA THR A 281 -16.67 -2.12 -6.13
C THR A 281 -15.47 -2.52 -6.98
N VAL A 282 -14.33 -2.83 -6.34
CA VAL A 282 -13.08 -3.23 -7.02
C VAL A 282 -12.54 -4.58 -6.50
N ALA A 283 -13.32 -5.28 -5.67
CA ALA A 283 -12.90 -6.53 -5.06
C ALA A 283 -12.78 -7.65 -6.10
N THR A 284 -11.73 -8.46 -5.98
CA THR A 284 -11.51 -9.66 -6.79
C THR A 284 -11.99 -10.94 -6.08
N ALA A 285 -12.22 -10.85 -4.76
CA ALA A 285 -12.83 -11.90 -3.94
C ALA A 285 -13.59 -11.28 -2.76
N LYS A 286 -14.48 -12.08 -2.16
CA LYS A 286 -15.12 -11.68 -0.89
C LYS A 286 -14.11 -11.77 0.25
N LEU A 287 -14.21 -10.84 1.22
CA LEU A 287 -13.43 -10.91 2.45
C LEU A 287 -13.74 -12.21 3.20
N ASN A 288 -12.70 -12.93 3.63
CA ASN A 288 -12.81 -13.94 4.67
C ASN A 288 -12.79 -13.20 6.03
N PRO A 289 -13.92 -13.20 6.78
CA PRO A 289 -14.09 -12.28 7.92
C PRO A 289 -13.31 -12.69 9.18
N ALA A 290 -12.64 -13.82 9.18
CA ALA A 290 -11.83 -14.28 10.30
C ALA A 290 -10.57 -14.99 9.80
N LYS A 291 -9.41 -14.48 10.22
CA LYS A 291 -8.14 -15.14 9.97
C LYS A 291 -8.11 -16.47 10.72
N PRO A 292 -7.75 -17.60 10.05
CA PRO A 292 -7.51 -18.85 10.74
C PRO A 292 -6.41 -18.72 11.82
N ALA A 293 -6.39 -19.66 12.77
CA ALA A 293 -5.26 -19.73 13.69
C ALA A 293 -3.94 -19.94 12.94
N TRP A 294 -2.87 -19.41 13.47
CA TRP A 294 -1.53 -19.63 12.93
C TRP A 294 -1.21 -21.14 12.91
N LYS A 295 -0.76 -21.66 11.78
CA LYS A 295 -0.33 -23.06 11.60
C LYS A 295 1.20 -23.16 11.54
#